data_0554c7c5e978701c2d97ea9bff1e018b
#
_entry.id   0554c7c5e978701c2d97ea9bff1e018b
#
_cell.length_a   1.000
_cell.length_b   1.000
_cell.length_c   1.000
_cell.angle_alpha   90.00
_cell.angle_beta   90.00
_cell.angle_gamma   90.00
#
_symmetry.space_group_name_H-M   'P 1'
#
loop_
_entity.id
_entity.type
_entity.pdbx_description
1 polymer ?
#
loop_
_entity_poly.entity_id
_entity_poly.type
_entity_poly.pdbx_seq_one_letter_code
_entity_poly.pdbx_strand_id
1 'polypeptide(L)'
;MLVKRFQPFLVHLFLWNCLILFALISPIMPSLIILISVPFALIDLWLCFTLGLMLRLPRQRQNTEIRENWISEEKVIDGYPVRWLRTSIDEDKPLAILIHGWNSRPINMEGRSKIFLDSAYNVLLFEMRAHGGNLPVDHWAAMHVCHDFEEVLKIYSNNGWLDNGFIVHGHSMGGFIAQRGLRPELETSKNLKGLVLESPVTSYSLINNATCKVLRIPASLHPWMMKRLLRHYNSMNKDRYTVTDVEFLESPQWGLPDAPTLLIQAKHDSTLGQGHWKHLVDVHSRHDSNFEYHIVEELKHSQERSNEGRDELISDWMEKESLIF
;
A
#
# COMPACT_ATOMS: atom_id res chain seq x y z
N MET A 1 5.18 18.61 -11.05
CA MET A 1 5.06 17.47 -10.12
C MET A 1 5.03 17.86 -8.63
N LEU A 2 5.89 18.72 -8.13
CA LEU A 2 5.88 19.15 -6.70
C LEU A 2 4.62 19.95 -6.32
N VAL A 3 3.97 20.62 -7.27
CA VAL A 3 2.93 21.61 -7.00
C VAL A 3 1.66 21.00 -6.39
N LYS A 4 1.14 19.86 -6.88
CA LYS A 4 -0.14 19.33 -6.43
C LYS A 4 -0.13 18.93 -4.94
N ARG A 5 0.90 18.24 -4.45
CA ARG A 5 0.96 17.81 -3.05
C ARG A 5 1.17 18.96 -2.05
N PHE A 6 1.76 20.06 -2.50
CA PHE A 6 1.92 21.29 -1.71
C PHE A 6 0.88 22.36 -2.03
N GLN A 7 -0.12 22.05 -2.86
CA GLN A 7 -1.19 22.98 -3.20
C GLN A 7 -1.90 23.55 -1.94
N PRO A 8 -2.24 22.76 -0.90
CA PRO A 8 -2.81 23.33 0.31
C PRO A 8 -1.88 24.36 0.97
N PHE A 9 -0.59 24.11 1.04
CA PHE A 9 0.38 25.06 1.58
C PHE A 9 0.40 26.36 0.79
N LEU A 10 0.45 26.29 -0.53
CA LEU A 10 0.49 27.47 -1.40
C LEU A 10 -0.80 28.31 -1.30
N VAL A 11 -1.95 27.65 -1.26
CA VAL A 11 -3.25 28.33 -1.10
C VAL A 11 -3.33 29.01 0.27
N HIS A 12 -2.97 28.34 1.35
CA HIS A 12 -3.00 28.91 2.70
C HIS A 12 -1.96 30.03 2.85
N LEU A 13 -0.78 29.87 2.25
CA LEU A 13 0.24 30.94 2.23
C LEU A 13 -0.32 32.22 1.56
N PHE A 14 -1.00 32.08 0.43
CA PHE A 14 -1.63 33.18 -0.26
C PHE A 14 -2.73 33.84 0.61
N LEU A 15 -3.64 33.03 1.17
CA LEU A 15 -4.73 33.54 2.01
C LEU A 15 -4.21 34.27 3.26
N TRP A 16 -3.21 33.70 3.94
CA TRP A 16 -2.59 34.37 5.10
C TRP A 16 -1.91 35.67 4.73
N ASN A 17 -1.21 35.74 3.59
CA ASN A 17 -0.62 37.00 3.12
C ASN A 17 -1.69 38.06 2.83
N CYS A 18 -2.80 37.68 2.19
CA CYS A 18 -3.93 38.57 1.95
C CYS A 18 -4.53 39.09 3.27
N LEU A 19 -4.72 38.20 4.26
CA LEU A 19 -5.27 38.57 5.57
C LEU A 19 -4.35 39.55 6.34
N ILE A 20 -3.04 39.26 6.35
CA ILE A 20 -2.05 40.12 7.02
C ILE A 20 -1.98 41.48 6.32
N LEU A 21 -1.96 41.51 4.98
CA LEU A 21 -1.96 42.76 4.22
C LEU A 21 -3.23 43.58 4.51
N PHE A 22 -4.39 42.93 4.52
CA PHE A 22 -5.65 43.56 4.89
C PHE A 22 -5.60 44.16 6.30
N ALA A 23 -5.05 43.42 7.28
CA ALA A 23 -4.92 43.88 8.65
C ALA A 23 -3.96 45.11 8.76
N LEU A 24 -2.90 45.17 7.93
CA LEU A 24 -1.95 46.30 7.91
C LEU A 24 -2.57 47.60 7.38
N ILE A 25 -3.52 47.51 6.43
CA ILE A 25 -4.17 48.68 5.84
C ILE A 25 -5.49 49.04 6.56
N SER A 26 -5.98 48.19 7.47
CA SER A 26 -7.19 48.42 8.23
C SER A 26 -6.99 49.48 9.34
N PRO A 27 -7.85 50.45 9.49
CA PRO A 27 -7.76 51.45 10.56
C PRO A 27 -8.19 50.88 11.94
N ILE A 28 -8.73 49.66 12.00
CA ILE A 28 -9.33 49.09 13.20
C ILE A 28 -8.38 48.04 13.82
N MET A 29 -7.69 48.41 14.89
CA MET A 29 -6.83 47.53 15.73
C MET A 29 -5.85 46.60 14.97
N PRO A 30 -5.01 47.13 14.06
CA PRO A 30 -4.17 46.28 13.24
C PRO A 30 -3.14 45.47 14.07
N SER A 31 -2.64 46.03 15.15
CA SER A 31 -1.59 45.40 15.99
C SER A 31 -2.07 44.13 16.70
N LEU A 32 -3.28 44.13 17.24
CA LEU A 32 -3.85 42.97 17.93
C LEU A 32 -4.20 41.84 16.94
N ILE A 33 -4.77 42.21 15.79
CA ILE A 33 -5.09 41.23 14.73
C ILE A 33 -3.83 40.54 14.22
N ILE A 34 -2.76 41.31 13.98
CA ILE A 34 -1.47 40.77 13.53
C ILE A 34 -0.84 39.88 14.61
N LEU A 35 -0.83 40.32 15.86
CA LEU A 35 -0.24 39.59 16.99
C LEU A 35 -0.88 38.19 17.15
N ILE A 36 -2.21 38.10 16.94
CA ILE A 36 -2.94 36.82 17.03
C ILE A 36 -2.80 36.03 15.74
N SER A 37 -2.92 36.66 14.57
CA SER A 37 -2.95 35.96 13.27
C SER A 37 -1.62 35.31 12.91
N VAL A 38 -0.49 35.92 13.22
CA VAL A 38 0.84 35.42 12.82
C VAL A 38 1.15 34.06 13.43
N PRO A 39 0.99 33.80 14.76
CA PRO A 39 1.19 32.47 15.33
C PRO A 39 0.29 31.40 14.70
N PHE A 40 -1.00 31.72 14.49
CA PHE A 40 -1.93 30.81 13.84
C PHE A 40 -1.54 30.51 12.38
N ALA A 41 -1.10 31.52 11.62
CA ALA A 41 -0.61 31.36 10.27
C ALA A 41 0.61 30.43 10.22
N LEU A 42 1.56 30.63 11.12
CA LEU A 42 2.77 29.80 11.18
C LEU A 42 2.43 28.33 11.49
N ILE A 43 1.54 28.06 12.44
CA ILE A 43 1.08 26.72 12.77
C ILE A 43 0.34 26.09 11.58
N ASP A 44 -0.59 26.80 10.97
CA ASP A 44 -1.37 26.31 9.84
C ASP A 44 -0.49 26.03 8.62
N LEU A 45 0.44 26.91 8.28
CA LEU A 45 1.40 26.72 7.20
C LEU A 45 2.34 25.54 7.47
N TRP A 46 2.82 25.40 8.71
CA TRP A 46 3.61 24.24 9.10
C TRP A 46 2.83 22.92 8.92
N LEU A 47 1.57 22.89 9.33
CA LEU A 47 0.72 21.70 9.15
C LEU A 47 0.39 21.43 7.67
N CYS A 48 0.17 22.45 6.86
CA CYS A 48 -0.01 22.29 5.41
C CYS A 48 1.27 21.80 4.71
N PHE A 49 2.44 22.28 5.15
CA PHE A 49 3.72 21.81 4.64
C PHE A 49 3.98 20.34 5.02
N THR A 50 3.74 19.97 6.27
CA THR A 50 3.88 18.57 6.74
C THR A 50 2.92 17.63 6.02
N LEU A 51 1.70 18.08 5.68
CA LEU A 51 0.79 17.31 4.83
C LEU A 51 1.40 16.98 3.47
N GLY A 52 2.04 17.96 2.82
CA GLY A 52 2.75 17.75 1.56
C GLY A 52 3.92 16.75 1.69
N LEU A 53 4.56 16.70 2.86
CA LEU A 53 5.61 15.70 3.15
C LEU A 53 5.03 14.29 3.34
N MET A 54 3.82 14.15 3.88
CA MET A 54 3.14 12.86 4.02
C MET A 54 2.77 12.24 2.68
N LEU A 55 2.40 13.05 1.70
CA LEU A 55 1.99 12.64 0.35
C LEU A 55 3.20 12.47 -0.59
N ARG A 56 4.20 11.71 -0.13
CA ARG A 56 5.38 11.42 -0.96
C ARG A 56 5.02 10.55 -2.15
N LEU A 57 5.66 10.84 -3.27
CA LEU A 57 5.66 9.95 -4.42
C LEU A 57 6.69 8.82 -4.20
N PRO A 58 6.46 7.63 -4.74
CA PRO A 58 7.45 6.58 -4.73
C PRO A 58 8.69 7.02 -5.50
N ARG A 59 9.85 6.51 -5.08
CA ARG A 59 11.10 6.74 -5.80
C ARG A 59 11.10 5.82 -7.02
N GLN A 60 11.09 6.41 -8.21
CA GLN A 60 11.35 5.63 -9.42
C GLN A 60 12.77 5.06 -9.36
N ARG A 61 12.86 3.76 -9.43
CA ARG A 61 14.11 3.05 -9.64
C ARG A 61 14.06 2.51 -11.05
N GLN A 62 14.81 3.14 -11.96
CA GLN A 62 14.89 2.68 -13.34
C GLN A 62 15.18 1.18 -13.42
N ASN A 63 14.70 0.58 -14.49
CA ASN A 63 14.78 -0.83 -14.73
C ASN A 63 16.19 -1.36 -14.66
N THR A 64 16.28 -2.38 -13.89
CA THR A 64 17.28 -3.40 -14.09
C THR A 64 16.80 -4.36 -15.17
N GLU A 65 17.73 -4.92 -15.86
CA GLU A 65 17.55 -5.96 -16.86
C GLU A 65 16.48 -6.96 -16.46
N ILE A 66 15.53 -7.17 -17.37
CA ILE A 66 14.58 -8.27 -17.25
C ILE A 66 15.42 -9.52 -17.53
N ARG A 67 15.46 -10.43 -16.57
CA ARG A 67 16.16 -11.71 -16.75
C ARG A 67 15.40 -12.58 -17.74
N GLU A 68 16.10 -13.45 -18.44
CA GLU A 68 15.56 -14.29 -19.50
C GLU A 68 14.32 -15.11 -19.15
N ASN A 69 14.14 -15.41 -17.85
CA ASN A 69 13.00 -16.20 -17.35
C ASN A 69 11.72 -15.40 -17.12
N TRP A 70 11.74 -14.07 -17.31
CA TRP A 70 10.60 -13.21 -17.06
C TRP A 70 10.06 -12.55 -18.33
N ILE A 71 8.77 -12.75 -18.58
CA ILE A 71 8.02 -12.07 -19.64
C ILE A 71 7.43 -10.80 -19.05
N SER A 72 7.71 -9.66 -19.64
CA SER A 72 7.11 -8.38 -19.27
C SER A 72 5.82 -8.17 -20.04
N GLU A 73 4.74 -7.92 -19.31
CA GLU A 73 3.44 -7.54 -19.87
C GLU A 73 3.02 -6.16 -19.39
N GLU A 74 2.24 -5.48 -20.20
CA GLU A 74 1.69 -4.16 -19.91
C GLU A 74 0.26 -4.06 -20.43
N LYS A 75 -0.61 -3.45 -19.65
CA LYS A 75 -1.99 -3.14 -20.06
C LYS A 75 -2.34 -1.72 -19.65
N VAL A 76 -3.02 -0.99 -20.51
CA VAL A 76 -3.56 0.32 -20.15
C VAL A 76 -4.83 0.13 -19.33
N ILE A 77 -4.79 0.56 -18.06
CA ILE A 77 -5.91 0.54 -17.10
C ILE A 77 -6.22 1.99 -16.76
N ASP A 78 -7.43 2.45 -17.07
CA ASP A 78 -7.86 3.83 -16.85
C ASP A 78 -6.89 4.90 -17.39
N GLY A 79 -6.33 4.65 -18.57
CA GLY A 79 -5.40 5.56 -19.22
C GLY A 79 -3.98 5.57 -18.64
N TYR A 80 -3.68 4.62 -17.72
CA TYR A 80 -2.34 4.45 -17.17
C TYR A 80 -1.77 3.07 -17.55
N PRO A 81 -0.55 2.97 -18.08
CA PRO A 81 0.10 1.69 -18.36
C PRO A 81 0.49 1.00 -17.04
N VAL A 82 -0.14 -0.13 -16.76
CA VAL A 82 0.17 -1.00 -15.65
C VAL A 82 0.96 -2.18 -16.16
N ARG A 83 2.07 -2.46 -15.53
CA ARG A 83 3.03 -3.48 -15.93
C ARG A 83 3.18 -4.55 -14.87
N TRP A 84 3.50 -5.76 -15.31
CA TRP A 84 3.91 -6.88 -14.46
C TRP A 84 4.93 -7.77 -15.17
N LEU A 85 5.59 -8.61 -14.38
CA LEU A 85 6.47 -9.66 -14.90
C LEU A 85 5.83 -11.00 -14.60
N ARG A 86 5.93 -11.96 -15.53
CA ARG A 86 5.45 -13.32 -15.28
C ARG A 86 6.38 -14.37 -15.90
N THR A 87 6.25 -15.61 -15.43
CA THR A 87 6.77 -16.78 -16.14
C THR A 87 5.92 -17.09 -17.38
N SER A 88 6.32 -18.03 -18.21
CA SER A 88 5.38 -18.62 -19.18
C SER A 88 4.25 -19.29 -18.42
N ILE A 89 3.02 -19.15 -18.93
CA ILE A 89 1.84 -19.75 -18.31
C ILE A 89 1.68 -21.18 -18.80
N ASP A 90 1.59 -22.09 -17.87
CA ASP A 90 1.14 -23.47 -18.04
C ASP A 90 -0.29 -23.52 -17.51
N GLU A 91 -1.26 -23.78 -18.39
CA GLU A 91 -2.69 -23.69 -18.06
C GLU A 91 -3.12 -24.73 -17.03
N ASP A 92 -2.36 -25.80 -16.87
CA ASP A 92 -2.65 -26.88 -15.89
C ASP A 92 -2.14 -26.54 -14.48
N LYS A 93 -1.38 -25.45 -14.31
CA LYS A 93 -0.80 -25.06 -13.04
C LYS A 93 -1.51 -23.88 -12.38
N PRO A 94 -1.57 -23.84 -11.05
CA PRO A 94 -2.08 -22.69 -10.31
C PRO A 94 -1.13 -21.49 -10.46
N LEU A 95 -1.60 -20.31 -10.04
CA LEU A 95 -0.85 -19.05 -10.13
C LEU A 95 -0.45 -18.53 -8.76
N ALA A 96 0.80 -18.14 -8.58
CA ALA A 96 1.26 -17.35 -7.45
C ALA A 96 1.48 -15.89 -7.89
N ILE A 97 0.83 -14.95 -7.22
CA ILE A 97 0.94 -13.51 -7.50
C ILE A 97 1.67 -12.83 -6.35
N LEU A 98 2.80 -12.18 -6.64
CA LEU A 98 3.61 -11.52 -5.64
C LEU A 98 3.56 -10.01 -5.81
N ILE A 99 3.28 -9.28 -4.72
CA ILE A 99 3.11 -7.83 -4.71
C ILE A 99 4.19 -7.21 -3.80
N HIS A 100 5.05 -6.38 -4.39
CA HIS A 100 6.16 -5.76 -3.69
C HIS A 100 5.75 -4.62 -2.74
N GLY A 101 6.67 -4.18 -1.86
CA GLY A 101 6.46 -3.06 -0.94
C GLY A 101 6.72 -1.67 -1.56
N TRP A 102 6.45 -0.62 -0.77
CA TRP A 102 6.73 0.77 -1.13
C TRP A 102 8.20 1.02 -1.47
N ASN A 103 8.46 1.82 -2.51
CA ASN A 103 9.80 2.08 -3.05
C ASN A 103 10.58 0.84 -3.51
N SER A 104 9.90 -0.29 -3.71
CA SER A 104 10.46 -1.52 -4.25
C SER A 104 10.10 -1.68 -5.73
N ARG A 105 10.24 -2.87 -6.29
CA ARG A 105 9.96 -3.23 -7.69
C ARG A 105 9.74 -4.73 -7.82
N PRO A 106 9.10 -5.23 -8.89
CA PRO A 106 8.74 -6.65 -9.05
C PRO A 106 9.93 -7.59 -8.88
N ILE A 107 11.06 -7.32 -9.52
CA ILE A 107 12.23 -8.18 -9.49
C ILE A 107 12.82 -8.38 -8.07
N ASN A 108 12.47 -7.53 -7.11
CA ASN A 108 12.85 -7.75 -5.72
C ASN A 108 12.04 -8.86 -5.05
N MET A 109 10.93 -9.30 -5.68
CA MET A 109 10.12 -10.42 -5.24
C MET A 109 10.61 -11.77 -5.82
N GLU A 110 11.59 -11.76 -6.74
CA GLU A 110 12.10 -12.96 -7.39
C GLU A 110 12.61 -14.02 -6.39
N GLY A 111 13.36 -13.61 -5.36
CA GLY A 111 13.81 -14.55 -4.33
C GLY A 111 12.64 -15.19 -3.55
N ARG A 112 11.55 -14.39 -3.32
CA ARG A 112 10.31 -14.88 -2.69
C ARG A 112 9.49 -15.77 -3.60
N SER A 113 9.62 -15.62 -4.91
CA SER A 113 8.86 -16.44 -5.87
C SER A 113 9.41 -17.87 -6.00
N LYS A 114 10.64 -18.10 -5.54
CA LYS A 114 11.30 -19.40 -5.70
C LYS A 114 10.49 -20.54 -5.08
N ILE A 115 9.97 -20.36 -3.88
CA ILE A 115 9.17 -21.39 -3.20
C ILE A 115 7.93 -21.80 -4.01
N PHE A 116 7.27 -20.84 -4.67
CA PHE A 116 6.11 -21.11 -5.52
C PHE A 116 6.50 -21.80 -6.82
N LEU A 117 7.65 -21.42 -7.42
CA LEU A 117 8.19 -22.08 -8.61
C LEU A 117 8.57 -23.54 -8.31
N ASP A 118 9.22 -23.77 -7.17
CA ASP A 118 9.62 -25.11 -6.70
C ASP A 118 8.38 -25.98 -6.39
N SER A 119 7.23 -25.35 -6.05
CA SER A 119 5.92 -25.98 -5.83
C SER A 119 5.05 -26.02 -7.08
N ALA A 120 5.63 -25.92 -8.26
CA ALA A 120 5.00 -26.03 -9.58
C ALA A 120 3.94 -24.93 -9.92
N TYR A 121 4.01 -23.76 -9.29
CA TYR A 121 3.15 -22.64 -9.65
C TYR A 121 3.68 -21.85 -10.87
N ASN A 122 2.79 -21.33 -11.68
CA ASN A 122 3.09 -20.15 -12.48
C ASN A 122 3.32 -18.95 -11.56
N VAL A 123 4.13 -17.97 -11.96
CA VAL A 123 4.40 -16.81 -11.10
C VAL A 123 4.13 -15.50 -11.85
N LEU A 124 3.46 -14.57 -11.16
CA LEU A 124 3.26 -13.19 -11.56
C LEU A 124 3.84 -12.24 -10.49
N LEU A 125 4.71 -11.33 -10.88
CA LEU A 125 5.25 -10.26 -10.04
C LEU A 125 4.57 -8.96 -10.43
N PHE A 126 3.58 -8.52 -9.63
CA PHE A 126 2.80 -7.32 -9.89
C PHE A 126 3.62 -6.05 -9.60
N GLU A 127 3.57 -5.07 -10.51
CA GLU A 127 4.28 -3.80 -10.39
C GLU A 127 3.32 -2.65 -10.08
N MET A 128 3.44 -2.07 -8.87
CA MET A 128 2.63 -0.93 -8.47
C MET A 128 2.89 0.31 -9.35
N ARG A 129 1.86 1.15 -9.56
CA ARG A 129 1.98 2.45 -10.24
C ARG A 129 3.18 3.23 -9.73
N ALA A 130 3.86 3.93 -10.64
CA ALA A 130 5.03 4.78 -10.36
C ALA A 130 6.20 4.07 -9.67
N HIS A 131 6.23 2.74 -9.69
CA HIS A 131 7.36 1.94 -9.24
C HIS A 131 8.05 1.28 -10.43
N GLY A 132 9.29 0.83 -10.22
CA GLY A 132 10.05 0.06 -11.21
C GLY A 132 10.10 0.70 -12.59
N GLY A 133 9.53 0.01 -13.57
CA GLY A 133 9.42 0.47 -14.97
C GLY A 133 8.13 1.21 -15.30
N ASN A 134 7.18 1.28 -14.39
CA ASN A 134 5.94 2.02 -14.59
C ASN A 134 6.17 3.53 -14.67
N LEU A 135 5.33 4.23 -15.45
CA LEU A 135 5.43 5.67 -15.63
C LEU A 135 5.22 6.45 -14.31
N PRO A 136 5.83 7.64 -14.18
CA PRO A 136 5.58 8.50 -13.03
C PRO A 136 4.14 8.98 -12.99
N VAL A 137 3.65 9.26 -11.79
CA VAL A 137 2.32 9.85 -11.57
C VAL A 137 2.44 11.20 -10.86
N ASP A 138 1.45 12.05 -11.02
CA ASP A 138 1.37 13.35 -10.32
C ASP A 138 1.08 13.18 -8.82
N HIS A 139 0.33 12.15 -8.48
CA HIS A 139 -0.02 11.74 -7.12
C HIS A 139 -0.14 10.22 -7.08
N TRP A 140 0.20 9.65 -5.94
CA TRP A 140 0.10 8.21 -5.72
C TRP A 140 -0.93 7.91 -4.65
N ALA A 141 -1.77 6.94 -4.91
CA ALA A 141 -2.77 6.46 -3.98
C ALA A 141 -2.83 4.93 -4.01
N ALA A 142 -2.81 4.29 -2.84
CA ALA A 142 -2.91 2.84 -2.75
C ALA A 142 -4.21 2.31 -3.38
N MET A 143 -5.31 3.07 -3.31
CA MET A 143 -6.58 2.67 -3.92
C MET A 143 -6.52 2.58 -5.45
N HIS A 144 -5.71 3.41 -6.12
CA HIS A 144 -5.47 3.24 -7.57
C HIS A 144 -4.73 1.94 -7.86
N VAL A 145 -3.77 1.58 -7.01
CA VAL A 145 -3.01 0.33 -7.16
C VAL A 145 -3.89 -0.88 -6.86
N CYS A 146 -4.79 -0.78 -5.87
CA CYS A 146 -5.79 -1.84 -5.63
C CYS A 146 -6.66 -2.07 -6.86
N HIS A 147 -7.16 -1.00 -7.48
CA HIS A 147 -7.94 -1.09 -8.70
C HIS A 147 -7.13 -1.70 -9.86
N ASP A 148 -5.87 -1.28 -10.04
CA ASP A 148 -5.00 -1.90 -11.06
C ASP A 148 -4.84 -3.40 -10.83
N PHE A 149 -4.64 -3.80 -9.58
CA PHE A 149 -4.52 -5.20 -9.20
C PHE A 149 -5.82 -5.98 -9.48
N GLU A 150 -6.97 -5.41 -9.12
CA GLU A 150 -8.29 -5.99 -9.43
C GLU A 150 -8.50 -6.18 -10.94
N GLU A 151 -8.09 -5.20 -11.77
CA GLU A 151 -8.19 -5.31 -13.23
C GLU A 151 -7.23 -6.37 -13.80
N VAL A 152 -6.02 -6.50 -13.24
CA VAL A 152 -5.10 -7.59 -13.62
C VAL A 152 -5.69 -8.95 -13.26
N LEU A 153 -6.29 -9.11 -12.08
CA LEU A 153 -6.99 -10.34 -11.69
C LEU A 153 -8.12 -10.67 -12.66
N LYS A 154 -8.92 -9.69 -13.09
CA LYS A 154 -9.98 -9.89 -14.09
C LYS A 154 -9.43 -10.35 -15.44
N ILE A 155 -8.30 -9.77 -15.90
CA ILE A 155 -7.64 -10.20 -17.14
C ILE A 155 -7.26 -11.68 -17.04
N TYR A 156 -6.65 -12.10 -15.92
CA TYR A 156 -6.21 -13.47 -15.71
C TYR A 156 -7.40 -14.42 -15.55
N SER A 157 -8.45 -14.02 -14.84
CA SER A 157 -9.70 -14.78 -14.72
C SER A 157 -10.38 -14.98 -16.08
N ASN A 158 -10.48 -13.94 -16.90
CA ASN A 158 -11.11 -14.01 -18.21
C ASN A 158 -10.35 -14.93 -19.21
N ASN A 159 -9.06 -15.14 -18.96
CA ASN A 159 -8.22 -16.06 -19.73
C ASN A 159 -8.23 -17.50 -19.17
N GLY A 160 -8.96 -17.77 -18.09
CA GLY A 160 -8.99 -19.06 -17.42
C GLY A 160 -7.76 -19.37 -16.55
N TRP A 161 -6.81 -18.43 -16.45
CA TRP A 161 -5.54 -18.67 -15.75
C TRP A 161 -5.64 -18.65 -14.22
N LEU A 162 -6.83 -18.38 -13.67
CA LEU A 162 -7.15 -18.49 -12.24
C LEU A 162 -8.01 -19.74 -11.92
N ASP A 163 -8.38 -20.55 -12.91
CA ASP A 163 -9.34 -21.66 -12.71
C ASP A 163 -8.76 -22.78 -11.85
N ASN A 164 -7.45 -23.02 -11.92
CA ASN A 164 -6.75 -23.96 -11.03
C ASN A 164 -6.47 -23.40 -9.63
N GLY A 165 -6.97 -22.20 -9.36
CA GLY A 165 -6.73 -21.49 -8.12
C GLY A 165 -5.46 -20.64 -8.14
N PHE A 166 -5.35 -19.74 -7.17
CA PHE A 166 -4.18 -18.88 -7.05
C PHE A 166 -3.87 -18.54 -5.58
N ILE A 167 -2.60 -18.22 -5.34
CA ILE A 167 -2.10 -17.69 -4.06
C ILE A 167 -1.60 -16.27 -4.27
N VAL A 168 -1.76 -15.41 -3.27
CA VAL A 168 -1.17 -14.07 -3.29
C VAL A 168 -0.19 -13.90 -2.15
N HIS A 169 1.00 -13.38 -2.45
CA HIS A 169 2.00 -13.00 -1.45
C HIS A 169 2.22 -11.48 -1.49
N GLY A 170 1.76 -10.80 -0.45
CA GLY A 170 1.90 -9.34 -0.31
C GLY A 170 2.96 -8.96 0.72
N HIS A 171 4.01 -8.23 0.30
CA HIS A 171 5.02 -7.70 1.21
C HIS A 171 4.77 -6.21 1.52
N SER A 172 4.74 -5.83 2.80
CA SER A 172 4.63 -4.44 3.26
C SER A 172 3.38 -3.74 2.66
N MET A 173 3.52 -2.70 1.85
CA MET A 173 2.42 -2.06 1.12
C MET A 173 1.71 -3.04 0.17
N GLY A 174 2.43 -4.00 -0.41
CA GLY A 174 1.84 -5.09 -1.21
C GLY A 174 0.86 -5.93 -0.39
N GLY A 175 1.06 -6.07 0.91
CA GLY A 175 0.10 -6.72 1.81
C GLY A 175 -1.22 -5.96 1.94
N PHE A 176 -1.20 -4.62 1.97
CA PHE A 176 -2.41 -3.81 1.91
C PHE A 176 -3.15 -3.97 0.57
N ILE A 177 -2.40 -3.92 -0.54
CA ILE A 177 -2.97 -4.09 -1.88
C ILE A 177 -3.60 -5.47 -2.02
N ALA A 178 -2.91 -6.53 -1.57
CA ALA A 178 -3.42 -7.90 -1.59
C ALA A 178 -4.73 -8.01 -0.81
N GLN A 179 -4.75 -7.62 0.46
CA GLN A 179 -5.95 -7.69 1.30
C GLN A 179 -7.12 -6.93 0.67
N ARG A 180 -6.89 -5.70 0.19
CA ARG A 180 -7.95 -4.87 -0.39
C ARG A 180 -8.43 -5.38 -1.74
N GLY A 181 -7.54 -5.89 -2.58
CA GLY A 181 -7.85 -6.42 -3.92
C GLY A 181 -8.42 -7.85 -3.91
N LEU A 182 -8.42 -8.51 -2.74
CA LEU A 182 -8.95 -9.87 -2.55
C LEU A 182 -10.17 -9.91 -1.61
N ARG A 183 -10.83 -8.78 -1.42
CA ARG A 183 -12.03 -8.72 -0.58
C ARG A 183 -13.12 -9.70 -1.08
N PRO A 184 -13.89 -10.31 -0.17
CA PRO A 184 -14.80 -11.44 -0.50
C PRO A 184 -15.86 -11.12 -1.55
N GLU A 185 -16.29 -9.85 -1.66
CA GLU A 185 -17.30 -9.42 -2.63
C GLU A 185 -16.85 -9.48 -4.10
N LEU A 186 -15.55 -9.66 -4.36
CA LEU A 186 -15.02 -9.74 -5.73
C LEU A 186 -15.13 -11.17 -6.28
N GLU A 187 -15.69 -11.29 -7.47
CA GLU A 187 -15.80 -12.57 -8.17
C GLU A 187 -14.44 -13.26 -8.36
N THR A 188 -13.41 -12.48 -8.66
CA THR A 188 -12.04 -12.98 -8.83
C THR A 188 -11.44 -13.57 -7.56
N SER A 189 -11.97 -13.23 -6.37
CA SER A 189 -11.49 -13.77 -5.10
C SER A 189 -12.00 -15.19 -4.79
N LYS A 190 -12.99 -15.69 -5.52
CA LYS A 190 -13.57 -17.03 -5.29
C LYS A 190 -12.58 -18.18 -5.51
N ASN A 191 -11.62 -18.00 -6.43
CA ASN A 191 -10.59 -18.98 -6.71
C ASN A 191 -9.30 -18.79 -5.90
N LEU A 192 -9.30 -17.85 -4.93
CA LEU A 192 -8.18 -17.65 -4.01
C LEU A 192 -8.02 -18.89 -3.13
N LYS A 193 -6.83 -19.47 -3.11
CA LYS A 193 -6.49 -20.66 -2.32
C LYS A 193 -5.69 -20.33 -1.07
N GLY A 194 -4.98 -19.20 -1.07
CA GLY A 194 -4.20 -18.77 0.07
C GLY A 194 -3.67 -17.35 -0.05
N LEU A 195 -3.44 -16.71 1.10
CA LEU A 195 -2.89 -15.38 1.21
C LEU A 195 -1.70 -15.38 2.16
N VAL A 196 -0.52 -15.01 1.65
CA VAL A 196 0.69 -14.82 2.45
C VAL A 196 0.94 -13.32 2.63
N LEU A 197 1.06 -12.87 3.87
CA LEU A 197 1.30 -11.49 4.26
C LEU A 197 2.64 -11.37 4.97
N GLU A 198 3.64 -10.77 4.34
CA GLU A 198 4.96 -10.54 4.91
C GLU A 198 5.08 -9.09 5.39
N SER A 199 5.15 -8.89 6.71
CA SER A 199 5.23 -7.57 7.37
C SER A 199 4.27 -6.54 6.74
N PRO A 200 2.95 -6.81 6.67
CA PRO A 200 2.01 -6.03 5.86
C PRO A 200 1.67 -4.68 6.46
N VAL A 201 1.33 -3.71 5.61
CA VAL A 201 0.55 -2.54 6.00
C VAL A 201 -0.90 -2.98 6.19
N THR A 202 -1.50 -2.62 7.33
CA THR A 202 -2.88 -3.01 7.68
C THR A 202 -3.76 -1.82 8.07
N SER A 203 -3.15 -0.65 8.36
CA SER A 203 -3.87 0.51 8.88
C SER A 203 -3.19 1.82 8.46
N TYR A 204 -3.93 2.68 7.80
CA TYR A 204 -3.46 4.04 7.47
C TYR A 204 -3.44 4.97 8.69
N SER A 205 -4.28 4.72 9.70
CA SER A 205 -4.21 5.45 10.98
C SER A 205 -2.86 5.22 11.65
N LEU A 206 -2.35 3.98 11.63
CA LEU A 206 -1.02 3.68 12.18
C LEU A 206 0.10 4.37 11.39
N ILE A 207 0.02 4.36 10.05
CA ILE A 207 0.97 5.09 9.19
C ILE A 207 0.93 6.59 9.48
N ASN A 208 -0.28 7.19 9.57
CA ASN A 208 -0.44 8.60 9.88
C ASN A 208 0.19 8.94 11.24
N ASN A 209 -0.13 8.15 12.27
CA ASN A 209 0.40 8.36 13.62
C ASN A 209 1.93 8.23 13.68
N ALA A 210 2.50 7.23 13.01
CA ALA A 210 3.94 7.05 12.91
C ALA A 210 4.60 8.24 12.17
N THR A 211 4.01 8.68 11.05
CA THR A 211 4.51 9.82 10.28
C THR A 211 4.40 11.13 11.08
N CYS A 212 3.29 11.34 11.78
CA CYS A 212 3.11 12.49 12.67
C CYS A 212 4.19 12.53 13.77
N LYS A 213 4.51 11.38 14.36
CA LYS A 213 5.60 11.28 15.36
C LYS A 213 6.96 11.67 14.78
N VAL A 214 7.30 11.16 13.59
CA VAL A 214 8.55 11.50 12.88
C VAL A 214 8.62 13.00 12.57
N LEU A 215 7.51 13.60 12.17
CA LEU A 215 7.39 15.03 11.90
C LEU A 215 7.20 15.89 13.16
N ARG A 216 7.23 15.27 14.35
CA ARG A 216 7.06 15.93 15.65
C ARG A 216 5.73 16.69 15.79
N ILE A 217 4.67 16.18 15.17
CA ILE A 217 3.32 16.73 15.33
C ILE A 217 2.76 16.26 16.67
N PRO A 218 2.25 17.15 17.52
CA PRO A 218 1.62 16.77 18.80
C PRO A 218 0.50 15.76 18.63
N ALA A 219 0.41 14.76 19.51
CA ALA A 219 -0.56 13.67 19.42
C ALA A 219 -2.02 14.15 19.34
N SER A 220 -2.35 15.26 20.03
CA SER A 220 -3.67 15.90 19.98
C SER A 220 -4.07 16.38 18.56
N LEU A 221 -3.10 16.60 17.68
CA LEU A 221 -3.33 17.05 16.30
C LEU A 221 -3.36 15.90 15.27
N HIS A 222 -3.02 14.65 15.66
CA HIS A 222 -3.01 13.52 14.75
C HIS A 222 -4.39 13.25 14.07
N PRO A 223 -5.53 13.26 14.80
CA PRO A 223 -6.84 13.07 14.16
C PRO A 223 -7.19 14.21 13.19
N TRP A 224 -6.78 15.42 13.52
CA TRP A 224 -6.99 16.57 12.65
C TRP A 224 -6.12 16.51 11.39
N MET A 225 -4.85 16.07 11.52
CA MET A 225 -3.98 15.81 10.36
C MET A 225 -4.58 14.73 9.46
N MET A 226 -5.11 13.65 10.02
CA MET A 226 -5.78 12.60 9.23
C MET A 226 -6.97 13.16 8.45
N LYS A 227 -7.82 13.97 9.07
CA LYS A 227 -8.95 14.62 8.37
C LYS A 227 -8.48 15.52 7.22
N ARG A 228 -7.39 16.26 7.39
CA ARG A 228 -6.79 17.07 6.31
C ARG A 228 -6.19 16.21 5.22
N LEU A 229 -5.50 15.12 5.59
CA LEU A 229 -4.93 14.17 4.65
C LEU A 229 -6.03 13.56 3.76
N LEU A 230 -7.13 13.08 4.36
CA LEU A 230 -8.27 12.53 3.61
C LEU A 230 -8.93 13.56 2.69
N ARG A 231 -9.15 14.80 3.15
CA ARG A 231 -9.70 15.86 2.29
C ARG A 231 -8.80 16.12 1.09
N HIS A 232 -7.51 16.22 1.30
CA HIS A 232 -6.57 16.47 0.22
C HIS A 232 -6.46 15.25 -0.71
N TYR A 233 -6.41 14.05 -0.14
CA TYR A 233 -6.48 12.79 -0.88
C TYR A 233 -7.72 12.77 -1.79
N ASN A 234 -8.92 13.01 -1.25
CA ASN A 234 -10.16 13.03 -2.01
C ASN A 234 -10.16 14.11 -3.10
N SER A 235 -9.56 15.28 -2.83
CA SER A 235 -9.47 16.35 -3.84
C SER A 235 -8.60 15.98 -5.03
N MET A 236 -7.57 15.14 -4.83
CA MET A 236 -6.72 14.63 -5.90
C MET A 236 -7.36 13.47 -6.68
N ASN A 237 -8.30 12.76 -6.06
CA ASN A 237 -8.91 11.54 -6.59
C ASN A 237 -10.41 11.71 -6.91
N LYS A 238 -10.89 12.93 -7.12
CA LYS A 238 -12.33 13.30 -7.30
C LYS A 238 -13.11 12.36 -8.20
N ASP A 239 -12.47 11.93 -9.30
CA ASP A 239 -13.14 11.25 -10.39
C ASP A 239 -13.13 9.72 -10.22
N ARG A 240 -12.50 9.20 -9.17
CA ARG A 240 -12.31 7.75 -8.99
C ARG A 240 -12.71 7.22 -7.63
N TYR A 241 -12.23 7.84 -6.54
CA TYR A 241 -12.44 7.33 -5.19
C TYR A 241 -12.67 8.46 -4.21
N THR A 242 -13.75 8.37 -3.45
CA THR A 242 -13.98 9.20 -2.27
C THR A 242 -13.89 8.32 -1.04
N VAL A 243 -12.95 8.61 -0.14
CA VAL A 243 -12.84 7.96 1.16
C VAL A 243 -13.49 8.88 2.18
N THR A 244 -14.66 8.50 2.66
CA THR A 244 -15.44 9.28 3.64
C THR A 244 -14.90 9.11 5.04
N ASP A 245 -14.34 7.92 5.33
CA ASP A 245 -13.80 7.57 6.62
C ASP A 245 -12.42 6.91 6.45
N VAL A 246 -11.52 7.14 7.41
CA VAL A 246 -10.21 6.49 7.47
C VAL A 246 -10.33 4.98 7.64
N GLU A 247 -11.39 4.50 8.26
CA GLU A 247 -11.67 3.08 8.45
C GLU A 247 -11.71 2.31 7.12
N PHE A 248 -12.12 2.96 6.02
CA PHE A 248 -12.00 2.41 4.67
C PHE A 248 -10.56 2.08 4.24
N LEU A 249 -9.58 2.62 4.94
CA LEU A 249 -8.15 2.37 4.72
C LEU A 249 -7.54 1.50 5.81
N GLU A 250 -8.36 0.72 6.51
CA GLU A 250 -7.94 -0.20 7.56
C GLU A 250 -8.53 -1.60 7.34
N SER A 251 -7.69 -2.64 7.50
CA SER A 251 -8.20 -4.01 7.54
C SER A 251 -9.08 -4.17 8.79
N PRO A 252 -10.21 -4.83 8.72
CA PRO A 252 -10.85 -5.52 7.61
C PRO A 252 -12.17 -4.88 7.15
N GLN A 253 -12.25 -3.56 7.04
CA GLN A 253 -13.49 -2.86 6.67
C GLN A 253 -14.18 -3.39 5.40
N TRP A 254 -13.39 -4.01 4.53
CA TRP A 254 -13.86 -4.66 3.28
C TRP A 254 -14.03 -6.17 3.39
N GLY A 255 -13.97 -6.74 4.61
CA GLY A 255 -14.00 -8.17 4.85
C GLY A 255 -12.64 -8.86 4.75
N LEU A 256 -12.52 -9.99 5.41
CA LEU A 256 -11.35 -10.87 5.30
C LEU A 256 -11.55 -11.82 4.13
N PRO A 257 -10.48 -12.18 3.39
CA PRO A 257 -10.55 -13.23 2.37
C PRO A 257 -11.02 -14.57 2.96
N ASP A 258 -11.82 -15.32 2.22
CA ASP A 258 -12.32 -16.65 2.62
C ASP A 258 -11.26 -17.77 2.46
N ALA A 259 -10.01 -17.42 2.22
CA ALA A 259 -8.90 -18.34 2.04
C ALA A 259 -7.99 -18.37 3.29
N PRO A 260 -7.28 -19.49 3.54
CA PRO A 260 -6.24 -19.56 4.55
C PRO A 260 -5.26 -18.40 4.41
N THR A 261 -4.93 -17.76 5.53
CA THR A 261 -4.04 -16.61 5.56
C THR A 261 -2.86 -16.86 6.49
N LEU A 262 -1.65 -16.74 5.96
CA LEU A 262 -0.39 -16.80 6.69
C LEU A 262 0.21 -15.41 6.87
N LEU A 263 0.47 -15.00 8.10
CA LEU A 263 1.23 -13.80 8.42
C LEU A 263 2.64 -14.16 8.87
N ILE A 264 3.64 -13.64 8.20
CA ILE A 264 5.05 -13.72 8.61
C ILE A 264 5.55 -12.31 8.94
N GLN A 265 5.88 -12.08 10.18
CA GLN A 265 6.26 -10.76 10.67
C GLN A 265 7.70 -10.71 11.15
N ALA A 266 8.44 -9.75 10.65
CA ALA A 266 9.75 -9.42 11.21
C ALA A 266 9.63 -8.93 12.66
N LYS A 267 10.29 -9.60 13.63
CA LYS A 267 10.22 -9.24 15.04
C LYS A 267 10.69 -7.80 15.31
N HIS A 268 11.79 -7.42 14.68
CA HIS A 268 12.41 -6.11 14.81
C HIS A 268 12.11 -5.19 13.61
N ASP A 269 10.82 -5.09 13.26
CA ASP A 269 10.39 -4.22 12.16
C ASP A 269 10.49 -2.74 12.56
N SER A 270 11.57 -2.08 12.14
CA SER A 270 11.78 -0.65 12.36
C SER A 270 11.04 0.25 11.38
N THR A 271 10.44 -0.32 10.32
CA THR A 271 9.74 0.41 9.25
C THR A 271 8.28 0.65 9.61
N LEU A 272 7.55 -0.41 9.95
CA LEU A 272 6.13 -0.35 10.30
C LEU A 272 5.87 -0.48 11.80
N GLY A 273 6.83 -1.03 12.54
CA GLY A 273 6.67 -1.35 13.94
C GLY A 273 5.70 -2.50 14.19
N GLN A 274 5.27 -2.64 15.43
CA GLN A 274 4.45 -3.78 15.84
C GLN A 274 2.93 -3.56 15.71
N GLY A 275 2.49 -2.33 15.46
CA GLY A 275 1.06 -2.00 15.43
C GLY A 275 0.29 -2.73 14.35
N HIS A 276 0.88 -2.84 13.16
CA HIS A 276 0.23 -3.42 11.99
C HIS A 276 -0.09 -4.91 12.17
N TRP A 277 0.87 -5.72 12.55
CA TRP A 277 0.62 -7.15 12.70
C TRP A 277 -0.29 -7.46 13.90
N LYS A 278 -0.16 -6.71 15.02
CA LYS A 278 -1.05 -6.86 16.17
C LYS A 278 -2.50 -6.53 15.81
N HIS A 279 -2.70 -5.47 15.02
CA HIS A 279 -4.01 -5.14 14.48
C HIS A 279 -4.60 -6.29 13.67
N LEU A 280 -3.80 -6.90 12.77
CA LEU A 280 -4.26 -8.01 11.94
C LEU A 280 -4.60 -9.25 12.77
N VAL A 281 -3.75 -9.63 13.73
CA VAL A 281 -4.03 -10.75 14.67
C VAL A 281 -5.33 -10.51 15.44
N ASP A 282 -5.52 -9.31 15.98
CA ASP A 282 -6.74 -8.93 16.70
C ASP A 282 -7.99 -9.03 15.82
N VAL A 283 -7.89 -8.60 14.57
CA VAL A 283 -8.96 -8.70 13.58
C VAL A 283 -9.32 -10.15 13.30
N HIS A 284 -8.35 -10.98 12.94
CA HIS A 284 -8.58 -12.39 12.62
C HIS A 284 -9.12 -13.19 13.82
N SER A 285 -8.66 -12.87 15.04
CA SER A 285 -9.15 -13.51 16.25
C SER A 285 -10.64 -13.27 16.55
N ARG A 286 -11.22 -12.19 16.00
CA ARG A 286 -12.65 -11.86 16.14
C ARG A 286 -13.56 -12.47 15.06
N HIS A 287 -13.01 -13.03 14.00
CA HIS A 287 -13.77 -13.42 12.80
C HIS A 287 -13.70 -14.92 12.49
N ASP A 288 -13.20 -15.76 13.40
CA ASP A 288 -13.07 -17.21 13.22
C ASP A 288 -12.56 -17.62 11.82
N SER A 289 -11.50 -16.95 11.40
CA SER A 289 -10.88 -17.14 10.08
C SER A 289 -9.73 -18.15 10.16
N ASN A 290 -9.46 -18.88 9.07
CA ASN A 290 -8.27 -19.72 8.95
C ASN A 290 -7.03 -18.81 8.84
N PHE A 291 -6.40 -18.54 9.98
CA PHE A 291 -5.30 -17.60 10.10
C PHE A 291 -4.18 -18.16 10.98
N GLU A 292 -2.98 -18.16 10.41
CA GLU A 292 -1.75 -18.54 11.09
C GLU A 292 -0.76 -17.38 11.08
N TYR A 293 0.04 -17.21 12.14
CA TYR A 293 1.06 -16.17 12.15
C TYR A 293 2.35 -16.60 12.84
N HIS A 294 3.48 -16.10 12.31
CA HIS A 294 4.82 -16.31 12.84
C HIS A 294 5.57 -14.99 12.99
N ILE A 295 6.23 -14.84 14.13
CA ILE A 295 7.10 -13.70 14.41
C ILE A 295 8.55 -14.18 14.31
N VAL A 296 9.23 -13.76 13.24
CA VAL A 296 10.57 -14.25 12.88
C VAL A 296 11.64 -13.27 13.38
N GLU A 297 12.55 -13.76 14.22
CA GLU A 297 13.61 -12.96 14.86
C GLU A 297 14.57 -12.38 13.84
N GLU A 298 15.02 -13.23 12.91
CA GLU A 298 16.09 -12.93 11.97
C GLU A 298 15.61 -12.23 10.70
N LEU A 299 14.29 -12.15 10.49
CA LEU A 299 13.70 -11.48 9.34
C LEU A 299 13.80 -9.96 9.48
N LYS A 300 14.23 -9.29 8.41
CA LYS A 300 14.23 -7.82 8.29
C LYS A 300 13.13 -7.35 7.33
N HIS A 301 12.53 -6.20 7.63
CA HIS A 301 11.39 -5.70 6.85
C HIS A 301 11.61 -5.66 5.33
N SER A 302 12.77 -5.28 4.84
CA SER A 302 12.94 -5.00 3.39
C SER A 302 14.28 -5.39 2.77
N GLN A 303 15.21 -5.92 3.52
CA GLN A 303 16.58 -6.14 3.02
C GLN A 303 16.80 -7.53 2.44
N GLU A 304 15.97 -8.50 2.77
CA GLU A 304 16.18 -9.90 2.41
C GLU A 304 15.26 -10.29 1.26
N ARG A 305 15.84 -10.50 0.08
CA ARG A 305 15.13 -11.04 -1.08
C ARG A 305 14.86 -12.54 -0.93
N SER A 306 15.81 -13.26 -0.35
CA SER A 306 15.71 -14.67 0.00
C SER A 306 15.96 -14.82 1.50
N ASN A 307 15.16 -15.64 2.17
CA ASN A 307 15.30 -15.95 3.59
C ASN A 307 14.77 -17.37 3.81
N GLU A 308 15.65 -18.30 4.20
CA GLU A 308 15.31 -19.71 4.33
C GLU A 308 14.20 -19.95 5.36
N GLY A 309 14.28 -19.34 6.55
CA GLY A 309 13.27 -19.52 7.58
C GLY A 309 11.87 -19.00 7.19
N ARG A 310 11.80 -17.91 6.41
CA ARG A 310 10.53 -17.46 5.82
C ARG A 310 10.02 -18.47 4.79
N ASP A 311 10.90 -18.94 3.92
CA ASP A 311 10.53 -19.83 2.81
C ASP A 311 10.11 -21.20 3.34
N GLU A 312 10.75 -21.72 4.41
CA GLU A 312 10.33 -22.92 5.14
C GLU A 312 8.93 -22.76 5.75
N LEU A 313 8.65 -21.64 6.45
CA LEU A 313 7.34 -21.38 7.00
C LEU A 313 6.23 -21.33 5.94
N ILE A 314 6.52 -20.78 4.76
CA ILE A 314 5.58 -20.78 3.63
C ILE A 314 5.37 -22.19 3.12
N SER A 315 6.44 -22.98 2.97
CA SER A 315 6.38 -24.37 2.50
C SER A 315 5.53 -25.23 3.42
N ASP A 316 5.82 -25.19 4.72
CA ASP A 316 5.10 -25.97 5.75
C ASP A 316 3.61 -25.61 5.79
N TRP A 317 3.32 -24.32 5.69
CA TRP A 317 1.96 -23.82 5.64
C TRP A 317 1.24 -24.27 4.35
N MET A 318 1.89 -24.20 3.19
CA MET A 318 1.34 -24.68 1.92
C MET A 318 1.06 -26.18 1.96
N GLU A 319 1.95 -26.98 2.55
CA GLU A 319 1.76 -28.40 2.74
C GLU A 319 0.56 -28.70 3.66
N LYS A 320 0.48 -28.05 4.80
CA LYS A 320 -0.62 -28.14 5.77
C LYS A 320 -1.98 -27.81 5.14
N GLU A 321 -2.07 -26.78 4.34
CA GLU A 321 -3.30 -26.32 3.68
C GLU A 321 -3.56 -27.04 2.34
N SER A 322 -2.75 -28.06 1.99
CA SER A 322 -2.84 -28.84 0.73
C SER A 322 -2.75 -27.96 -0.52
N LEU A 323 -1.81 -27.01 -0.52
CA LEU A 323 -1.55 -26.06 -1.60
C LEU A 323 -0.31 -26.40 -2.43
N ILE A 324 0.30 -27.56 -2.24
CA ILE A 324 1.40 -28.09 -3.05
C ILE A 324 0.81 -28.95 -4.17
N PHE A 325 1.30 -28.77 -5.42
CA PHE A 325 0.83 -29.44 -6.63
C PHE A 325 1.89 -30.38 -7.21
#